data_7387ca65bac0a8cc5031e4b297d00e8e
#
_entry.id   7387ca65bac0a8cc5031e4b297d00e8e
#
_cell.length_a   1.000
_cell.length_b   1.000
_cell.length_c   1.000
_cell.angle_alpha   90.00
_cell.angle_beta   90.00
_cell.angle_gamma   90.00
#
_symmetry.space_group_name_H-M   'P 1'
#
loop_
_entity.id
_entity.type
_entity.pdbx_description
1 polymer ?
#
loop_
_entity_poly.entity_id
_entity_poly.type
_entity_poly.pdbx_seq_one_letter_code
_entity_poly.pdbx_strand_id
1 'polypeptide(L)'
;MANSPGTPLLVYDGECRFCRRWVGRLKRWAGREIPAVASQELEPGRHGITCEDAERALQYVDAKGVRHQGAAAVVECLAEHGAGRGLRWIYRRVPGVAPVMEWGYGRVARNRGWISHVETALAGPDLEPATYDTAMGLFVRGVAAVFAVAFASLGAQAAG
;
A
#
# COMPACT_ATOMS: atom_id res chain seq x y z
N MET A 1 -14.49 -13.47 14.35
CA MET A 1 -15.66 -12.56 14.17
C MET A 1 -16.21 -12.81 12.78
N ALA A 2 -17.44 -13.30 12.68
CA ALA A 2 -18.08 -13.69 11.42
C ALA A 2 -18.27 -12.45 10.54
N ASN A 3 -17.63 -12.44 9.37
CA ASN A 3 -17.87 -11.42 8.35
C ASN A 3 -19.26 -11.65 7.74
N SER A 4 -20.21 -10.81 8.11
CA SER A 4 -21.55 -10.80 7.51
C SER A 4 -21.47 -10.48 6.02
N PRO A 5 -22.37 -11.01 5.17
CA PRO A 5 -22.47 -10.58 3.79
C PRO A 5 -22.68 -9.06 3.75
N GLY A 6 -21.80 -8.34 3.04
CA GLY A 6 -21.80 -6.88 2.96
C GLY A 6 -20.60 -6.17 3.63
N THR A 7 -19.71 -6.91 4.32
CA THR A 7 -18.48 -6.31 4.87
C THR A 7 -17.36 -6.50 3.86
N PRO A 8 -16.74 -5.40 3.37
CA PRO A 8 -15.60 -5.51 2.46
C PRO A 8 -14.45 -6.25 3.12
N LEU A 9 -13.73 -7.07 2.35
CA LEU A 9 -12.66 -7.92 2.84
C LEU A 9 -11.47 -7.93 1.89
N LEU A 10 -10.30 -7.68 2.43
CA LEU A 10 -9.03 -7.83 1.73
C LEU A 10 -8.41 -9.20 2.07
N VAL A 11 -8.11 -10.00 1.04
CA VAL A 11 -7.47 -11.31 1.21
C VAL A 11 -6.11 -11.30 0.55
N TYR A 12 -5.08 -11.73 1.28
CA TYR A 12 -3.70 -11.70 0.85
C TYR A 12 -2.95 -12.96 1.25
N ASP A 13 -1.82 -13.22 0.60
CA ASP A 13 -0.91 -14.29 0.98
C ASP A 13 -0.18 -13.92 2.30
N GLY A 14 -0.55 -14.61 3.38
CA GLY A 14 0.01 -14.39 4.72
C GLY A 14 1.45 -14.89 4.88
N GLU A 15 1.93 -15.80 4.04
CA GLU A 15 3.31 -16.29 4.05
C GLU A 15 4.25 -15.34 3.29
N CYS A 16 3.69 -14.54 2.37
CA CYS A 16 4.43 -13.58 1.58
C CYS A 16 4.79 -12.33 2.38
N ARG A 17 6.04 -12.15 2.74
CA ARG A 17 6.53 -10.97 3.48
C ARG A 17 6.24 -9.65 2.75
N PHE A 18 6.43 -9.62 1.43
CA PHE A 18 6.10 -8.47 0.59
C PHE A 18 4.61 -8.14 0.70
N CYS A 19 3.72 -9.13 0.57
CA CYS A 19 2.28 -8.93 0.63
C CYS A 19 1.84 -8.37 1.99
N ARG A 20 2.35 -8.91 3.10
CA ARG A 20 2.07 -8.41 4.46
C ARG A 20 2.47 -6.95 4.63
N ARG A 21 3.66 -6.57 4.18
CA ARG A 21 4.17 -5.19 4.25
C ARG A 21 3.30 -4.23 3.43
N TRP A 22 2.92 -4.63 2.21
CA TRP A 22 2.10 -3.80 1.34
C TRP A 22 0.66 -3.66 1.82
N VAL A 23 0.07 -4.71 2.39
CA VAL A 23 -1.25 -4.62 3.05
C VAL A 23 -1.20 -3.64 4.22
N GLY A 24 -0.16 -3.66 5.04
CA GLY A 24 0.05 -2.66 6.09
C GLY A 24 0.11 -1.23 5.56
N ARG A 25 0.82 -0.99 4.43
CA ARG A 25 0.84 0.31 3.76
C ARG A 25 -0.54 0.72 3.22
N LEU A 26 -1.23 -0.22 2.60
CA LEU A 26 -2.57 0.01 2.05
C LEU A 26 -3.56 0.44 3.12
N LYS A 27 -3.56 -0.24 4.28
CA LYS A 27 -4.37 0.12 5.45
C LYS A 27 -4.11 1.57 5.91
N ARG A 28 -2.85 1.98 5.95
CA ARG A 28 -2.48 3.36 6.33
C ARG A 28 -2.93 4.41 5.30
N TRP A 29 -2.75 4.14 4.00
CA TRP A 29 -3.18 5.05 2.94
C TRP A 29 -4.69 5.22 2.89
N ALA A 30 -5.43 4.17 3.24
CA ALA A 30 -6.87 4.24 3.32
C ALA A 30 -7.38 5.15 4.46
N GLY A 31 -6.56 5.42 5.47
CA GLY A 31 -6.93 6.25 6.61
C GLY A 31 -8.05 5.68 7.48
N ARG A 32 -8.47 4.45 7.21
CA ARG A 32 -9.51 3.70 7.93
C ARG A 32 -9.09 2.25 8.04
N GLU A 33 -9.63 1.57 9.03
CA GLU A 33 -9.38 0.15 9.19
C GLU A 33 -10.02 -0.64 8.03
N ILE A 34 -9.18 -1.39 7.30
CA ILE A 34 -9.60 -2.30 6.25
C ILE A 34 -9.60 -3.70 6.85
N PRO A 35 -10.75 -4.41 6.89
CA PRO A 35 -10.77 -5.81 7.25
C PRO A 35 -9.87 -6.60 6.28
N ALA A 36 -8.84 -7.25 6.80
CA ALA A 36 -7.91 -8.02 6.01
C ALA A 36 -7.60 -9.33 6.69
N VAL A 37 -7.56 -10.41 5.91
CA VAL A 37 -7.31 -11.76 6.39
C VAL A 37 -6.26 -12.43 5.50
N ALA A 38 -5.38 -13.20 6.12
CA ALA A 38 -4.49 -14.08 5.37
C ALA A 38 -5.30 -15.22 4.72
N SER A 39 -4.94 -15.61 3.51
CA SER A 39 -5.67 -16.67 2.79
C SER A 39 -5.64 -18.00 3.53
N GLN A 40 -4.59 -18.24 4.32
CA GLN A 40 -4.42 -19.43 5.16
C GLN A 40 -5.40 -19.45 6.36
N GLU A 41 -5.92 -18.30 6.76
CA GLU A 41 -6.88 -18.14 7.86
C GLU A 41 -8.33 -18.03 7.33
N LEU A 42 -8.49 -17.93 6.01
CA LEU A 42 -9.80 -17.85 5.38
C LEU A 42 -10.45 -19.22 5.34
N GLU A 43 -11.75 -19.30 5.72
CA GLU A 43 -12.53 -20.53 5.56
C GLU A 43 -12.52 -21.00 4.10
N PRO A 44 -12.24 -22.29 3.82
CA PRO A 44 -12.17 -22.81 2.46
C PRO A 44 -13.43 -22.48 1.64
N GLY A 45 -13.24 -21.93 0.46
CA GLY A 45 -14.33 -21.57 -0.46
C GLY A 45 -15.11 -20.30 -0.11
N ARG A 46 -14.75 -19.60 0.96
CA ARG A 46 -15.38 -18.32 1.30
C ARG A 46 -15.09 -17.29 0.21
N HIS A 47 -16.14 -16.67 -0.31
CA HIS A 47 -16.10 -15.76 -1.46
C HIS A 47 -15.52 -16.37 -2.74
N GLY A 48 -15.38 -17.70 -2.83
CA GLY A 48 -14.75 -18.36 -3.97
C GLY A 48 -13.25 -18.05 -4.14
N ILE A 49 -12.59 -17.63 -3.06
CA ILE A 49 -11.15 -17.30 -3.07
C ILE A 49 -10.39 -18.51 -2.53
N THR A 50 -9.39 -18.94 -3.29
CA THR A 50 -8.44 -20.00 -2.88
C THR A 50 -7.13 -19.40 -2.41
N CYS A 51 -6.31 -20.18 -1.69
CA CYS A 51 -4.94 -19.78 -1.34
C CYS A 51 -4.12 -19.47 -2.60
N GLU A 52 -4.28 -20.26 -3.66
CA GLU A 52 -3.61 -20.07 -4.93
C GLU A 52 -3.98 -18.73 -5.59
N ASP A 53 -5.24 -18.29 -5.48
CA ASP A 53 -5.67 -16.98 -5.96
C ASP A 53 -4.97 -15.85 -5.22
N ALA A 54 -4.85 -15.95 -3.88
CA ALA A 54 -4.18 -14.96 -3.04
C ALA A 54 -2.66 -14.96 -3.23
N GLU A 55 -2.05 -16.12 -3.48
CA GLU A 55 -0.65 -16.24 -3.87
C GLU A 55 -0.38 -15.56 -5.22
N ARG A 56 -1.30 -15.67 -6.16
CA ARG A 56 -1.16 -15.06 -7.48
C ARG A 56 -1.31 -13.55 -7.43
N ALA A 57 -2.33 -13.06 -6.73
CA ALA A 57 -2.62 -11.63 -6.63
C ALA A 57 -3.46 -11.31 -5.39
N LEU A 58 -3.34 -10.07 -4.91
CA LEU A 58 -4.21 -9.50 -3.88
C LEU A 58 -5.67 -9.62 -4.31
N GLN A 59 -6.54 -10.06 -3.41
CA GLN A 59 -7.97 -10.17 -3.64
C GLN A 59 -8.71 -9.17 -2.75
N TYR A 60 -9.74 -8.54 -3.29
CA TYR A 60 -10.62 -7.64 -2.55
C TYR A 60 -12.07 -7.95 -2.88
N VAL A 61 -12.87 -8.18 -1.86
CA VAL A 61 -14.33 -8.32 -1.98
C VAL A 61 -14.94 -7.01 -1.50
N ASP A 62 -15.67 -6.34 -2.36
CA ASP A 62 -16.31 -5.06 -2.03
C ASP A 62 -17.59 -5.26 -1.17
N ALA A 63 -18.16 -4.16 -0.69
CA ALA A 63 -19.40 -4.19 0.11
C ALA A 63 -20.60 -4.81 -0.61
N LYS A 64 -20.54 -4.93 -1.96
CA LYS A 64 -21.57 -5.58 -2.78
C LYS A 64 -21.31 -7.07 -2.99
N GLY A 65 -20.19 -7.59 -2.46
CA GLY A 65 -19.76 -8.96 -2.65
C GLY A 65 -19.03 -9.22 -3.98
N VAL A 66 -18.70 -8.18 -4.74
CA VAL A 66 -17.95 -8.31 -6.00
C VAL A 66 -16.48 -8.50 -5.71
N ARG A 67 -15.88 -9.54 -6.31
CA ARG A 67 -14.45 -9.85 -6.20
C ARG A 67 -13.65 -9.06 -7.21
N HIS A 68 -12.58 -8.43 -6.73
CA HIS A 68 -11.56 -7.72 -7.51
C HIS A 68 -10.19 -8.33 -7.22
N GLN A 69 -9.29 -8.34 -8.21
CA GLN A 69 -7.94 -8.88 -8.04
C GLN A 69 -6.88 -7.93 -8.60
N GLY A 70 -5.64 -8.06 -8.15
CA GLY A 70 -4.50 -7.31 -8.68
C GLY A 70 -4.60 -5.81 -8.46
N ALA A 71 -4.36 -5.01 -9.50
CA ALA A 71 -4.46 -3.57 -9.42
C ALA A 71 -5.89 -3.09 -9.16
N ALA A 72 -6.91 -3.77 -9.74
CA ALA A 72 -8.30 -3.50 -9.46
C ALA A 72 -8.63 -3.63 -7.97
N ALA A 73 -8.11 -4.67 -7.29
CA ALA A 73 -8.30 -4.86 -5.86
C ALA A 73 -7.76 -3.68 -5.04
N VAL A 74 -6.58 -3.17 -5.38
CA VAL A 74 -5.99 -2.00 -4.71
C VAL A 74 -6.83 -0.74 -4.94
N VAL A 75 -7.24 -0.50 -6.20
CA VAL A 75 -8.02 0.69 -6.58
C VAL A 75 -9.39 0.70 -5.90
N GLU A 76 -10.11 -0.40 -5.93
CA GLU A 76 -11.45 -0.50 -5.34
C GLU A 76 -11.38 -0.41 -3.81
N CYS A 77 -10.41 -1.09 -3.19
CA CYS A 77 -10.17 -1.02 -1.75
C CYS A 77 -9.92 0.44 -1.29
N LEU A 78 -9.01 1.16 -1.94
CA LEU A 78 -8.73 2.56 -1.62
C LEU A 78 -9.94 3.46 -1.86
N ALA A 79 -10.71 3.20 -2.92
CA ALA A 79 -11.87 4.01 -3.27
C ALA A 79 -13.02 3.86 -2.28
N GLU A 80 -13.28 2.66 -1.76
CA GLU A 80 -14.30 2.42 -0.74
C GLU A 80 -13.92 3.04 0.62
N HIS A 81 -12.63 3.07 0.93
CA HIS A 81 -12.12 3.64 2.18
C HIS A 81 -11.77 5.14 2.10
N GLY A 82 -12.14 5.80 1.01
CA GLY A 82 -12.13 7.26 0.89
C GLY A 82 -10.88 7.86 0.23
N ALA A 83 -9.77 7.14 0.15
CA ALA A 83 -8.50 7.65 -0.38
C ALA A 83 -8.37 7.58 -1.91
N GLY A 84 -9.19 6.77 -2.59
CA GLY A 84 -8.97 6.40 -4.00
C GLY A 84 -10.09 6.70 -4.98
N ARG A 85 -11.08 7.55 -4.64
CA ARG A 85 -12.23 7.81 -5.54
C ARG A 85 -11.81 8.40 -6.90
N GLY A 86 -10.87 9.32 -6.89
CA GLY A 86 -10.29 9.88 -8.11
C GLY A 86 -9.51 8.83 -8.92
N LEU A 87 -8.71 8.00 -8.23
CA LEU A 87 -7.96 6.91 -8.85
C LEU A 87 -8.90 5.89 -9.51
N ARG A 88 -9.99 5.50 -8.84
CA ARG A 88 -11.02 4.62 -9.41
C ARG A 88 -11.67 5.23 -10.65
N TRP A 89 -11.96 6.53 -10.63
CA TRP A 89 -12.49 7.21 -11.78
C TRP A 89 -11.52 7.15 -12.98
N ILE A 90 -10.24 7.46 -12.75
CA ILE A 90 -9.17 7.37 -13.77
C ILE A 90 -9.05 5.94 -14.29
N TYR A 91 -8.96 4.97 -13.38
CA TYR A 91 -8.82 3.54 -13.71
C TYR A 91 -9.95 3.05 -14.62
N ARG A 92 -11.20 3.48 -14.34
CA ARG A 92 -12.39 3.03 -15.10
C ARG A 92 -12.69 3.83 -16.35
N ARG A 93 -12.29 5.12 -16.40
CA ARG A 93 -12.73 6.04 -17.47
C ARG A 93 -11.64 6.36 -18.48
N VAL A 94 -10.36 6.31 -18.09
CA VAL A 94 -9.27 6.65 -19.00
C VAL A 94 -8.82 5.39 -19.75
N PRO A 95 -9.00 5.35 -21.09
CA PRO A 95 -8.54 4.20 -21.89
C PRO A 95 -7.05 3.96 -21.70
N GLY A 96 -6.66 2.68 -21.56
CA GLY A 96 -5.27 2.28 -21.39
C GLY A 96 -4.75 2.29 -19.95
N VAL A 97 -5.37 3.02 -19.02
CA VAL A 97 -4.89 3.07 -17.63
C VAL A 97 -5.05 1.71 -16.93
N ALA A 98 -6.20 1.07 -17.02
CA ALA A 98 -6.42 -0.23 -16.39
C ALA A 98 -5.41 -1.29 -16.87
N PRO A 99 -5.22 -1.54 -18.18
CA PRO A 99 -4.23 -2.52 -18.64
C PRO A 99 -2.79 -2.18 -18.24
N VAL A 100 -2.42 -0.89 -18.23
CA VAL A 100 -1.09 -0.46 -17.78
C VAL A 100 -0.90 -0.73 -16.28
N MET A 101 -1.88 -0.42 -15.45
CA MET A 101 -1.84 -0.69 -14.01
C MET A 101 -1.81 -2.19 -13.71
N GLU A 102 -2.59 -3.01 -14.43
CA GLU A 102 -2.56 -4.47 -14.28
C GLU A 102 -1.23 -5.07 -14.75
N TRP A 103 -0.67 -4.57 -15.85
CA TRP A 103 0.66 -4.97 -16.29
C TRP A 103 1.73 -4.63 -15.26
N GLY A 104 1.71 -3.40 -14.73
CA GLY A 104 2.64 -2.95 -13.68
C GLY A 104 2.52 -3.78 -12.41
N TYR A 105 1.28 -4.01 -11.95
CA TYR A 105 1.00 -4.90 -10.82
C TYR A 105 1.56 -6.30 -11.05
N GLY A 106 1.29 -6.90 -12.21
CA GLY A 106 1.80 -8.22 -12.57
C GLY A 106 3.32 -8.30 -12.62
N ARG A 107 4.01 -7.22 -13.03
CA ARG A 107 5.48 -7.15 -12.98
C ARG A 107 5.99 -7.16 -11.53
N VAL A 108 5.37 -6.38 -10.66
CA VAL A 108 5.70 -6.35 -9.22
C VAL A 108 5.41 -7.70 -8.58
N ALA A 109 4.23 -8.27 -8.81
CA ALA A 109 3.81 -9.55 -8.24
C ALA A 109 4.76 -10.71 -8.63
N ARG A 110 5.22 -10.76 -9.88
CA ARG A 110 6.20 -11.77 -10.33
C ARG A 110 7.59 -11.58 -9.74
N ASN A 111 7.96 -10.37 -9.38
CA ASN A 111 9.29 -10.04 -8.85
C ASN A 111 9.26 -9.75 -7.34
N ARG A 112 8.17 -10.06 -6.64
CA ARG A 112 7.95 -9.73 -5.22
C ARG A 112 9.06 -10.27 -4.29
N GLY A 113 9.63 -11.43 -4.60
CA GLY A 113 10.74 -11.99 -3.84
C GLY A 113 11.97 -11.09 -3.89
N TRP A 114 12.42 -10.73 -5.09
CA TRP A 114 13.56 -9.83 -5.26
C TRP A 114 13.29 -8.43 -4.69
N ILE A 115 12.10 -7.88 -4.95
CA ILE A 115 11.69 -6.56 -4.42
C ILE A 115 11.69 -6.60 -2.88
N SER A 116 11.20 -7.69 -2.27
CA SER A 116 11.23 -7.85 -0.81
C SER A 116 12.65 -7.86 -0.25
N HIS A 117 13.60 -8.46 -0.94
CA HIS A 117 15.01 -8.42 -0.54
C HIS A 117 15.59 -6.99 -0.61
N VAL A 118 15.32 -6.28 -1.69
CA VAL A 118 15.74 -4.87 -1.84
C VAL A 118 15.08 -3.99 -0.77
N GLU A 119 13.77 -4.13 -0.57
CA GLU A 119 13.08 -3.39 0.50
C GLU A 119 13.64 -3.69 1.88
N THR A 120 13.99 -4.96 2.16
CA THR A 120 14.57 -5.35 3.45
C THR A 120 15.97 -4.76 3.62
N ALA A 121 16.76 -4.71 2.56
CA ALA A 121 18.11 -4.12 2.59
C ALA A 121 18.07 -2.59 2.80
N LEU A 122 17.07 -1.90 2.22
CA LEU A 122 16.95 -0.45 2.30
C LEU A 122 16.17 0.05 3.52
N ALA A 123 15.13 -0.66 3.92
CA ALA A 123 14.18 -0.23 4.96
C ALA A 123 14.19 -1.09 6.23
N GLY A 124 15.08 -2.10 6.29
CA GLY A 124 15.19 -3.01 7.42
C GLY A 124 14.20 -4.18 7.40
N PRO A 125 14.34 -5.12 8.36
CA PRO A 125 13.57 -6.35 8.42
C PRO A 125 12.13 -6.16 8.92
N ASP A 126 11.78 -4.99 9.46
CA ASP A 126 10.49 -4.78 10.10
C ASP A 126 9.34 -4.85 9.10
N LEU A 127 8.31 -5.61 9.47
CA LEU A 127 7.05 -5.69 8.72
C LEU A 127 6.19 -4.45 8.94
N GLU A 128 6.40 -3.76 10.05
CA GLU A 128 5.80 -2.46 10.28
C GLU A 128 6.42 -1.45 9.29
N PRO A 129 5.56 -0.69 8.65
CA PRO A 129 6.03 0.36 7.77
C PRO A 129 6.90 1.32 8.58
N ALA A 130 8.10 1.61 8.10
CA ALA A 130 8.98 2.60 8.70
C ALA A 130 8.16 3.87 8.99
N THR A 131 8.06 4.23 10.25
CA THR A 131 7.57 5.54 10.62
C THR A 131 8.56 6.53 10.01
N TYR A 132 8.07 7.46 9.21
CA TYR A 132 8.93 8.50 8.61
C TYR A 132 9.53 9.44 9.67
N ASP A 133 9.36 9.14 10.97
CA ASP A 133 9.78 9.98 12.08
C ASP A 133 11.27 10.26 12.05
N THR A 134 12.10 9.24 11.77
CA THR A 134 13.54 9.43 11.64
C THR A 134 13.91 10.23 10.39
N ALA A 135 13.30 9.91 9.24
CA ALA A 135 13.54 10.61 7.99
C ALA A 135 13.03 12.06 8.05
N MET A 136 11.84 12.27 8.63
CA MET A 136 11.27 13.59 8.87
C MET A 136 12.14 14.38 9.86
N GLY A 137 12.61 13.74 10.94
CA GLY A 137 13.51 14.36 11.91
C GLY A 137 14.84 14.81 11.28
N LEU A 138 15.44 13.99 10.41
CA LEU A 138 16.64 14.34 9.66
C LEU A 138 16.38 15.44 8.64
N PHE A 139 15.28 15.38 7.92
CA PHE A 139 14.87 16.40 6.97
C PHE A 139 14.68 17.76 7.63
N VAL A 140 13.92 17.82 8.72
CA VAL A 140 13.67 19.06 9.48
C VAL A 140 14.96 19.64 10.02
N ARG A 141 15.87 18.80 10.56
CA ARG A 141 17.18 19.24 11.04
C ARG A 141 18.07 19.76 9.90
N GLY A 142 18.06 19.09 8.74
CA GLY A 142 18.77 19.54 7.56
C GLY A 142 18.27 20.89 7.06
N VAL A 143 16.97 21.08 6.96
CA VAL A 143 16.35 22.36 6.60
C VAL A 143 16.70 23.45 7.63
N ALA A 144 16.59 23.16 8.92
CA ALA A 144 16.97 24.10 9.98
C ALA A 144 18.44 24.53 9.91
N ALA A 145 19.35 23.59 9.62
CA ALA A 145 20.78 23.89 9.44
C ALA A 145 21.02 24.81 8.23
N VAL A 146 20.38 24.57 7.10
CA VAL A 146 20.47 25.42 5.91
C VAL A 146 19.98 26.84 6.21
N PHE A 147 18.84 26.97 6.89
CA PHE A 147 18.34 28.29 7.31
C PHE A 147 19.27 28.98 8.29
N ALA A 148 19.83 28.25 9.29
CA ALA A 148 20.79 28.82 10.24
C ALA A 148 22.01 29.38 9.55
N VAL A 149 22.60 28.66 8.57
CA VAL A 149 23.74 29.13 7.78
C VAL A 149 23.37 30.36 6.93
N ALA A 150 22.18 30.34 6.29
CA ALA A 150 21.71 31.45 5.48
C ALA A 150 21.53 32.73 6.32
N PHE A 151 20.90 32.63 7.50
CA PHE A 151 20.72 33.77 8.39
C PHE A 151 22.06 34.27 9.00
N ALA A 152 22.97 33.36 9.36
CA ALA A 152 24.29 33.74 9.83
C ALA A 152 25.09 34.49 8.74
N SER A 153 25.02 34.04 7.49
CA SER A 153 25.64 34.71 6.34
C SER A 153 25.06 36.10 6.11
N LEU A 154 23.73 36.24 6.17
CA LEU A 154 23.04 37.53 6.06
C LEU A 154 23.45 38.48 7.18
N GLY A 155 23.49 37.97 8.43
CA GLY A 155 23.92 38.77 9.59
C GLY A 155 25.36 39.28 9.47
N ALA A 156 26.26 38.43 8.97
CA ALA A 156 27.66 38.82 8.73
C ALA A 156 27.77 39.90 7.63
N GLN A 157 26.95 39.84 6.59
CA GLN A 157 26.94 40.85 5.52
C GLN A 157 26.29 42.18 5.93
N ALA A 158 25.35 42.14 6.87
CA ALA A 158 24.69 43.36 7.37
C ALA A 158 25.51 44.09 8.45
N ALA A 159 26.52 43.45 9.06
CA ALA A 159 27.39 44.01 10.09
C ALA A 159 28.72 44.54 9.56
N GLY A 160 29.05 44.35 8.28
CA GLY A 160 30.25 44.86 7.60
C GLY A 160 29.92 46.00 6.64
#